data_3cb0779c5a571737d95c60b9bd3f904e
#
_entry.id   3cb0779c5a571737d95c60b9bd3f904e
#
_cell.length_a   1.000
_cell.length_b   1.000
_cell.length_c   1.000
_cell.angle_alpha   90.00
_cell.angle_beta   90.00
_cell.angle_gamma   90.00
#
_symmetry.space_group_name_H-M   'P 1'
#
loop_
_entity.id
_entity.type
_entity.pdbx_description
1 polymer ?
#
loop_
_entity_poly.entity_id
_entity_poly.type
_entity_poly.pdbx_seq_one_letter_code
_entity_poly.pdbx_strand_id
1 'polypeptide(L)'
;MDHILPKADSKPNPADPRMVRHLGSDAYLATHRKLIMHEDLNAAGRLFGGRLMEWIDEAAALFCMTQIATRSIVTKKISEVIFNEPANLGDVLEFIFRVKQAGTSSIVIEAQAIAMAIAPDEHRRTIVQCDLVFVCLGPDGKPAPHGYVMPKIAWESPE
;
A
#
# COMPACT_ATOMS: atom_id res chain seq x y z
N MET A 1 1.37 -5.88 29.68
CA MET A 1 1.43 -4.68 28.83
C MET A 1 0.34 -4.85 27.77
N ASP A 2 -0.81 -4.29 28.03
CA ASP A 2 -1.97 -4.42 27.16
C ASP A 2 -1.78 -3.51 25.94
N HIS A 3 -1.54 -4.09 24.77
CA HIS A 3 -1.61 -3.37 23.52
C HIS A 3 -3.08 -3.02 23.24
N ILE A 4 -3.45 -1.81 23.62
CA ILE A 4 -4.74 -1.22 23.27
C ILE A 4 -4.72 -0.97 21.75
N LEU A 5 -5.33 -1.88 20.98
CA LEU A 5 -5.73 -1.58 19.62
C LEU A 5 -6.76 -0.45 19.68
N PRO A 6 -6.67 0.61 18.88
CA PRO A 6 -7.67 1.66 18.85
C PRO A 6 -9.03 1.03 18.49
N LYS A 7 -10.05 1.33 19.27
CA LYS A 7 -11.43 0.91 19.01
C LYS A 7 -11.84 1.43 17.62
N ALA A 8 -12.56 0.59 16.87
CA ALA A 8 -13.00 0.82 15.50
C ALA A 8 -13.88 2.06 15.28
N ASP A 9 -14.21 2.83 16.33
CA ASP A 9 -15.10 3.99 16.30
C ASP A 9 -14.37 5.35 16.41
N SER A 10 -13.04 5.39 16.42
CA SER A 10 -12.34 6.67 16.42
C SER A 10 -12.26 7.24 15.00
N LYS A 11 -12.88 8.41 14.79
CA LYS A 11 -12.66 9.20 13.56
C LYS A 11 -11.16 9.31 13.31
N PRO A 12 -10.69 9.12 12.07
CA PRO A 12 -9.28 9.19 11.74
C PRO A 12 -8.71 10.53 12.22
N ASN A 13 -7.66 10.47 13.05
CA ASN A 13 -6.99 11.67 13.54
C ASN A 13 -6.22 12.32 12.38
N PRO A 14 -6.60 13.51 11.93
CA PRO A 14 -5.95 14.18 10.83
C PRO A 14 -4.48 14.55 11.10
N ALA A 15 -4.02 14.46 12.34
CA ALA A 15 -2.63 14.70 12.74
C ALA A 15 -1.81 13.41 12.86
N ASP A 16 -2.37 12.23 12.55
CA ASP A 16 -1.60 10.97 12.53
C ASP A 16 -0.59 11.01 11.38
N PRO A 17 0.73 10.98 11.66
CA PRO A 17 1.76 11.04 10.62
C PRO A 17 1.73 9.84 9.65
N ARG A 18 0.98 8.80 10.00
CA ARG A 18 0.76 7.63 9.13
C ARG A 18 -0.32 7.88 8.09
N MET A 19 -1.15 8.92 8.29
CA MET A 19 -2.21 9.27 7.37
C MET A 19 -1.71 10.28 6.33
N VAL A 20 -1.54 9.82 5.10
CA VAL A 20 -1.28 10.70 3.96
C VAL A 20 -2.62 11.25 3.47
N ARG A 21 -2.80 12.55 3.58
CA ARG A 21 -3.94 13.22 2.98
C ARG A 21 -3.75 13.22 1.46
N HIS A 22 -4.53 12.44 0.75
CA HIS A 22 -4.77 12.68 -0.66
C HIS A 22 -5.96 13.63 -0.82
N LEU A 23 -5.87 14.47 -1.85
CA LEU A 23 -6.96 15.31 -2.34
C LEU A 23 -8.04 14.39 -2.96
N GLY A 24 -8.83 13.77 -2.10
CA GLY A 24 -9.88 12.84 -2.49
C GLY A 24 -10.32 12.00 -1.29
N SER A 25 -11.54 11.57 -1.31
CA SER A 25 -12.30 11.01 -0.20
C SER A 25 -11.83 9.69 0.41
N ASP A 26 -10.73 9.10 -0.06
CA ASP A 26 -10.25 7.80 0.38
C ASP A 26 -8.98 7.95 1.22
N ALA A 27 -9.02 7.50 2.46
CA ALA A 27 -7.85 7.47 3.33
C ALA A 27 -6.88 6.38 2.87
N TYR A 28 -5.78 6.77 2.23
CA TYR A 28 -4.65 5.89 1.96
C TYR A 28 -3.70 5.91 3.15
N LEU A 29 -3.16 4.76 3.50
CA LEU A 29 -2.13 4.64 4.50
C LEU A 29 -0.76 4.54 3.82
N ALA A 30 0.10 5.54 4.03
CA ALA A 30 1.51 5.43 3.63
C ALA A 30 2.24 4.55 4.64
N THR A 31 2.74 3.42 4.18
CA THR A 31 3.36 2.43 5.07
C THR A 31 4.87 2.37 4.91
N HIS A 32 5.42 2.87 3.80
CA HIS A 32 6.82 2.69 3.47
C HIS A 32 7.33 3.82 2.58
N ARG A 33 8.63 4.17 2.77
CA ARG A 33 9.36 5.09 1.90
C ARG A 33 10.70 4.49 1.53
N LYS A 34 11.15 4.73 0.31
CA LYS A 34 12.41 4.23 -0.21
C LYS A 34 13.14 5.31 -1.01
N LEU A 35 14.40 5.55 -0.67
CA LEU A 35 15.31 6.36 -1.48
C LEU A 35 15.90 5.48 -2.58
N ILE A 36 15.90 5.95 -3.82
CA ILE A 36 16.51 5.25 -4.96
C ILE A 36 18.00 5.49 -4.95
N MET A 37 18.75 4.42 -4.83
CA MET A 37 20.22 4.40 -4.82
C MET A 37 20.78 3.86 -6.14
N HIS A 38 22.09 3.95 -6.31
CA HIS A 38 22.78 3.48 -7.54
C HIS A 38 22.54 1.99 -7.83
N GLU A 39 22.53 1.15 -6.81
CA GLU A 39 22.29 -0.29 -6.93
C GLU A 39 20.87 -0.67 -7.37
N ASP A 40 19.93 0.28 -7.33
CA ASP A 40 18.54 0.05 -7.72
C ASP A 40 18.31 0.34 -9.22
N LEU A 41 19.32 0.86 -9.92
CA LEU A 41 19.18 1.32 -11.28
C LEU A 41 19.41 0.22 -12.32
N ASN A 42 18.71 0.33 -13.44
CA ASN A 42 18.98 -0.46 -14.64
C ASN A 42 20.08 0.17 -15.50
N ALA A 43 20.44 -0.49 -16.60
CA ALA A 43 21.48 0.00 -17.52
C ALA A 43 21.17 1.37 -18.16
N ALA A 44 19.91 1.81 -18.15
CA ALA A 44 19.50 3.11 -18.65
C ALA A 44 19.54 4.22 -17.57
N GLY A 45 20.04 3.91 -16.35
CA GLY A 45 20.14 4.86 -15.24
C GLY A 45 18.81 5.21 -14.57
N ARG A 46 17.80 4.35 -14.69
CA ARG A 46 16.48 4.49 -14.08
C ARG A 46 16.21 3.34 -13.13
N LEU A 47 15.29 3.52 -12.18
CA LEU A 47 14.88 2.45 -11.28
C LEU A 47 14.51 1.20 -12.08
N PHE A 48 15.09 0.06 -11.69
CA PHE A 48 14.76 -1.23 -12.28
C PHE A 48 13.36 -1.66 -11.88
N GLY A 49 12.49 -1.93 -12.87
CA GLY A 49 11.08 -2.27 -12.63
C GLY A 49 10.89 -3.48 -11.71
N GLY A 50 11.74 -4.48 -11.82
CA GLY A 50 11.73 -5.65 -10.93
C GLY A 50 12.03 -5.28 -9.47
N ARG A 51 12.94 -4.34 -9.24
CA ARG A 51 13.24 -3.82 -7.90
C ARG A 51 12.03 -3.08 -7.32
N LEU A 52 11.37 -2.26 -8.13
CA LEU A 52 10.15 -1.57 -7.72
C LEU A 52 9.05 -2.56 -7.33
N MET A 53 8.86 -3.62 -8.13
CA MET A 53 7.85 -4.65 -7.83
C MET A 53 8.16 -5.44 -6.56
N GLU A 54 9.44 -5.74 -6.29
CA GLU A 54 9.89 -6.35 -5.03
C GLU A 54 9.47 -5.49 -3.82
N TRP A 55 9.74 -4.18 -3.87
CA TRP A 55 9.37 -3.26 -2.80
C TRP A 55 7.86 -3.12 -2.61
N ILE A 56 7.11 -3.10 -3.71
CA ILE A 56 5.64 -3.03 -3.66
C ILE A 56 5.06 -4.30 -3.04
N ASP A 57 5.51 -5.48 -3.46
CA ASP A 57 5.00 -6.75 -2.94
C ASP A 57 5.29 -6.89 -1.45
N GLU A 58 6.52 -6.58 -1.01
CA GLU A 58 6.92 -6.60 0.39
C GLU A 58 6.07 -5.63 1.22
N ALA A 59 5.99 -4.37 0.83
CA ALA A 59 5.28 -3.35 1.59
C ALA A 59 3.76 -3.59 1.60
N ALA A 60 3.17 -4.05 0.48
CA ALA A 60 1.77 -4.42 0.41
C ALA A 60 1.44 -5.64 1.28
N ALA A 61 2.35 -6.63 1.34
CA ALA A 61 2.21 -7.78 2.24
C ALA A 61 2.21 -7.35 3.70
N LEU A 62 3.15 -6.49 4.09
CA LEU A 62 3.21 -5.93 5.46
C LEU A 62 1.93 -5.16 5.79
N PHE A 63 1.44 -4.33 4.87
CA PHE A 63 0.17 -3.63 5.03
C PHE A 63 -0.99 -4.63 5.20
N CYS A 64 -1.10 -5.62 4.32
CA CYS A 64 -2.13 -6.65 4.37
C CYS A 64 -2.12 -7.39 5.73
N MET A 65 -0.95 -7.83 6.19
CA MET A 65 -0.78 -8.50 7.49
C MET A 65 -1.33 -7.67 8.65
N THR A 66 -1.12 -6.35 8.62
CA THR A 66 -1.65 -5.46 9.67
C THR A 66 -3.16 -5.31 9.61
N GLN A 67 -3.75 -5.36 8.40
CA GLN A 67 -5.21 -5.26 8.23
C GLN A 67 -5.95 -6.51 8.73
N ILE A 68 -5.41 -7.69 8.47
CA ILE A 68 -6.06 -8.96 8.80
C ILE A 68 -5.47 -9.66 10.05
N ALA A 69 -4.52 -9.01 10.72
CA ALA A 69 -3.88 -9.46 11.96
C ALA A 69 -3.28 -10.89 11.88
N THR A 70 -2.73 -11.27 10.73
CA THR A 70 -2.04 -12.56 10.53
C THR A 70 -0.86 -12.41 9.60
N ARG A 71 0.18 -13.25 9.83
CA ARG A 71 1.35 -13.39 8.95
C ARG A 71 1.19 -14.49 7.91
N SER A 72 0.13 -15.29 8.02
CA SER A 72 -0.10 -16.46 7.15
C SER A 72 -0.84 -16.04 5.88
N ILE A 73 -0.12 -15.35 5.01
CA ILE A 73 -0.63 -14.89 3.71
C ILE A 73 0.34 -15.23 2.58
N VAL A 74 -0.20 -15.33 1.38
CA VAL A 74 0.58 -15.44 0.15
C VAL A 74 0.07 -14.46 -0.90
N THR A 75 0.98 -13.90 -1.67
CA THR A 75 0.65 -13.14 -2.88
C THR A 75 0.18 -14.13 -3.94
N LYS A 76 -1.08 -14.03 -4.35
CA LYS A 76 -1.66 -14.91 -5.37
C LYS A 76 -1.62 -14.31 -6.76
N LYS A 77 -1.78 -13.00 -6.84
CA LYS A 77 -1.87 -12.30 -8.12
C LYS A 77 -1.44 -10.85 -7.93
N ILE A 78 -0.68 -10.36 -8.88
CA ILE A 78 -0.51 -8.93 -9.12
C ILE A 78 -1.25 -8.62 -10.41
N SER A 79 -2.08 -7.59 -10.41
CA SER A 79 -2.85 -7.19 -11.58
C SER A 79 -1.96 -6.56 -12.65
N GLU A 80 -2.58 -6.03 -13.69
CA GLU A 80 -1.91 -5.20 -14.67
C GLU A 80 -1.08 -4.12 -13.97
N VAL A 81 0.22 -4.09 -14.28
CA VAL A 81 1.17 -3.13 -13.72
C VAL A 81 1.48 -2.10 -14.78
N ILE A 82 1.08 -0.86 -14.54
CA ILE A 82 1.32 0.24 -15.45
C ILE A 82 2.37 1.17 -14.84
N PHE A 83 3.52 1.29 -15.53
CA PHE A 83 4.55 2.27 -15.21
C PHE A 83 4.23 3.57 -15.92
N ASN A 84 3.79 4.59 -15.17
CA ASN A 84 3.36 5.86 -15.73
C ASN A 84 4.55 6.76 -16.06
N GLU A 85 5.50 6.82 -15.14
CA GLU A 85 6.68 7.68 -15.25
C GLU A 85 7.94 6.97 -14.75
N PRO A 86 9.12 7.33 -15.27
CA PRO A 86 10.38 6.81 -14.75
C PRO A 86 10.65 7.35 -13.34
N ALA A 87 11.26 6.53 -12.50
CA ALA A 87 11.86 6.95 -11.25
C ALA A 87 13.38 6.96 -11.38
N ASN A 88 14.02 7.98 -10.84
CA ASN A 88 15.41 8.29 -11.05
C ASN A 88 16.23 8.18 -9.76
N LEU A 89 17.55 8.17 -9.89
CA LEU A 89 18.45 8.26 -8.75
C LEU A 89 18.12 9.47 -7.87
N GLY A 90 18.02 9.24 -6.57
CA GLY A 90 17.74 10.28 -5.59
C GLY A 90 16.24 10.56 -5.37
N ASP A 91 15.35 10.04 -6.21
CA ASP A 91 13.91 10.11 -5.93
C ASP A 91 13.60 9.36 -4.63
N VAL A 92 12.71 9.91 -3.83
CA VAL A 92 12.12 9.24 -2.66
C VAL A 92 10.75 8.74 -3.05
N LEU A 93 10.58 7.44 -3.07
CA LEU A 93 9.29 6.81 -3.32
C LEU A 93 8.50 6.66 -2.03
N GLU A 94 7.24 7.02 -2.07
CA GLU A 94 6.25 6.74 -1.05
C GLU A 94 5.28 5.69 -1.57
N PHE A 95 5.14 4.59 -0.82
CA PHE A 95 4.20 3.52 -1.12
C PHE A 95 2.94 3.73 -0.31
N ILE A 96 1.81 3.80 -0.98
CA ILE A 96 0.51 3.98 -0.37
C ILE A 96 -0.42 2.85 -0.76
N PHE A 97 -1.19 2.40 0.21
CA PHE A 97 -2.04 1.21 0.09
C PHE A 97 -3.44 1.48 0.63
N ARG A 98 -4.41 0.82 0.02
CA ARG A 98 -5.76 0.71 0.59
C ARG A 98 -6.31 -0.68 0.36
N VAL A 99 -7.20 -1.12 1.23
CA VAL A 99 -8.01 -2.31 0.98
C VAL A 99 -9.08 -1.95 -0.03
N LYS A 100 -9.01 -2.54 -1.23
CA LYS A 100 -9.97 -2.31 -2.31
C LYS A 100 -11.17 -3.24 -2.20
N GLN A 101 -10.92 -4.48 -1.82
CA GLN A 101 -11.93 -5.50 -1.68
C GLN A 101 -11.50 -6.58 -0.68
N ALA A 102 -12.43 -7.11 0.08
CA ALA A 102 -12.20 -8.25 0.95
C ALA A 102 -13.22 -9.36 0.65
N GLY A 103 -12.72 -10.56 0.38
CA GLY A 103 -13.50 -11.79 0.29
C GLY A 103 -13.45 -12.55 1.61
N THR A 104 -13.74 -13.87 1.58
CA THR A 104 -13.65 -14.70 2.78
C THR A 104 -12.21 -15.00 3.16
N SER A 105 -11.39 -15.46 2.22
CA SER A 105 -9.98 -15.80 2.42
C SER A 105 -9.02 -14.92 1.63
N SER A 106 -9.53 -14.09 0.71
CA SER A 106 -8.74 -13.20 -0.15
C SER A 106 -8.97 -11.74 0.19
N ILE A 107 -7.94 -10.92 -0.01
CA ILE A 107 -8.02 -9.48 0.14
C ILE A 107 -7.29 -8.83 -1.04
N VAL A 108 -7.89 -7.80 -1.61
CA VAL A 108 -7.31 -7.02 -2.70
C VAL A 108 -6.80 -5.71 -2.13
N ILE A 109 -5.50 -5.48 -2.28
CA ILE A 109 -4.83 -4.25 -1.90
C ILE A 109 -4.52 -3.46 -3.16
N GLU A 110 -5.03 -2.25 -3.27
CA GLU A 110 -4.56 -1.28 -4.25
C GLU A 110 -3.27 -0.66 -3.74
N ALA A 111 -2.26 -0.65 -4.59
CA ALA A 111 -0.94 -0.12 -4.31
C ALA A 111 -0.56 0.97 -5.30
N GLN A 112 0.03 2.04 -4.80
CA GLN A 112 0.65 3.08 -5.60
C GLN A 112 2.05 3.37 -5.09
N ALA A 113 3.01 3.58 -6.00
CA ALA A 113 4.30 4.16 -5.69
C ALA A 113 4.36 5.56 -6.29
N ILE A 114 4.64 6.54 -5.45
CA ILE A 114 4.66 7.96 -5.80
C ILE A 114 6.04 8.52 -5.49
N ALA A 115 6.68 9.15 -6.47
CA ALA A 115 7.87 9.96 -6.22
C ALA A 115 7.42 11.24 -5.50
N MET A 116 8.01 11.48 -4.33
CA MET A 116 7.68 12.63 -3.50
C MET A 116 8.31 13.91 -4.08
N ALA A 117 7.63 15.04 -3.91
CA ALA A 117 8.23 16.35 -4.09
C ALA A 117 9.02 16.69 -2.81
N ILE A 118 10.33 16.81 -2.92
CA ILE A 118 11.24 17.16 -1.80
C ILE A 118 11.61 18.61 -1.88
N ALA A 119 11.98 19.10 -3.08
CA ALA A 119 12.31 20.51 -3.31
C ALA A 119 11.07 21.33 -3.73
N PRO A 120 11.07 22.67 -3.51
CA PRO A 120 9.93 23.53 -3.82
C PRO A 120 9.50 23.57 -5.28
N ASP A 121 10.41 23.26 -6.20
CA ASP A 121 10.20 23.22 -7.65
C ASP A 121 9.81 21.81 -8.16
N GLU A 122 9.80 20.82 -7.28
CA GLU A 122 9.39 19.47 -7.61
C GLU A 122 7.87 19.29 -7.46
N HIS A 123 7.33 18.28 -8.14
CA HIS A 123 5.94 17.85 -8.00
C HIS A 123 5.85 16.34 -7.78
N ARG A 124 4.80 15.91 -7.13
CA ARG A 124 4.54 14.48 -6.91
C ARG A 124 4.21 13.81 -8.24
N ARG A 125 4.80 12.63 -8.48
CA ARG A 125 4.60 11.84 -9.70
C ARG A 125 4.20 10.42 -9.34
N THR A 126 3.11 9.93 -9.92
CA THR A 126 2.73 8.52 -9.77
C THR A 126 3.60 7.68 -10.70
N ILE A 127 4.46 6.86 -10.11
CA ILE A 127 5.39 6.01 -10.86
C ILE A 127 4.68 4.73 -11.32
N VAL A 128 3.96 4.06 -10.42
CA VAL A 128 3.24 2.84 -10.74
C VAL A 128 1.97 2.72 -9.89
N GLN A 129 0.98 2.03 -10.46
CA GLN A 129 -0.23 1.61 -9.76
C GLN A 129 -0.55 0.17 -10.15
N CYS A 130 -0.96 -0.63 -9.18
CA CYS A 130 -1.42 -2.01 -9.39
C CYS A 130 -2.30 -2.48 -8.22
N ASP A 131 -2.97 -3.61 -8.43
CA ASP A 131 -3.69 -4.33 -7.38
C ASP A 131 -2.94 -5.63 -7.05
N LEU A 132 -2.82 -5.93 -5.77
CA LEU A 132 -2.28 -7.21 -5.29
C LEU A 132 -3.39 -8.00 -4.60
N VAL A 133 -3.51 -9.27 -4.96
CA VAL A 133 -4.44 -10.19 -4.30
C VAL A 133 -3.64 -11.07 -3.35
N PHE A 134 -3.91 -10.95 -2.07
CA PHE A 134 -3.39 -11.83 -1.04
C PHE A 134 -4.44 -12.87 -0.63
N VAL A 135 -3.98 -14.05 -0.25
CA VAL A 135 -4.83 -15.12 0.28
C VAL A 135 -4.31 -15.51 1.65
N CYS A 136 -5.20 -15.48 2.63
CA CYS A 136 -4.94 -15.99 3.98
C CYS A 136 -4.91 -17.52 3.95
N LEU A 137 -3.91 -18.10 4.61
CA LEU A 137 -3.73 -19.55 4.70
C LEU A 137 -3.94 -20.02 6.15
N GLY A 138 -4.63 -21.15 6.26
CA GLY A 138 -4.75 -21.89 7.52
C GLY A 138 -3.49 -22.72 7.83
N PRO A 139 -3.48 -23.42 8.99
CA PRO A 139 -2.36 -24.26 9.41
C PRO A 139 -2.06 -25.42 8.44
N ASP A 140 -3.05 -25.82 7.65
CA ASP A 140 -2.94 -26.86 6.61
C ASP A 140 -2.42 -26.35 5.25
N GLY A 141 -2.08 -25.04 5.17
CA GLY A 141 -1.63 -24.37 3.95
C GLY A 141 -2.73 -24.10 2.93
N LYS A 142 -4.00 -24.31 3.29
CA LYS A 142 -5.15 -24.03 2.42
C LYS A 142 -5.75 -22.67 2.72
N PRO A 143 -6.48 -22.06 1.76
CA PRO A 143 -7.19 -20.81 2.00
C PRO A 143 -8.10 -20.89 3.23
N ALA A 144 -7.98 -19.92 4.13
CA ALA A 144 -8.74 -19.82 5.36
C ALA A 144 -9.35 -18.42 5.56
N PRO A 145 -10.50 -18.30 6.23
CA PRO A 145 -11.12 -17.02 6.51
C PRO A 145 -10.19 -16.10 7.31
N HIS A 146 -10.08 -14.84 6.92
CA HIS A 146 -9.27 -13.83 7.62
C HIS A 146 -10.09 -12.95 8.57
N GLY A 147 -11.42 -12.97 8.50
CA GLY A 147 -12.29 -12.21 9.40
C GLY A 147 -12.28 -10.69 9.23
N TYR A 148 -11.56 -10.15 8.26
CA TYR A 148 -11.55 -8.70 7.99
C TYR A 148 -12.89 -8.25 7.42
N VAL A 149 -13.41 -7.16 7.97
CA VAL A 149 -14.64 -6.52 7.49
C VAL A 149 -14.29 -5.14 6.96
N MET A 150 -14.69 -4.86 5.72
CA MET A 150 -14.52 -3.53 5.13
C MET A 150 -15.25 -2.50 6.00
N PRO A 151 -14.58 -1.41 6.41
CA PRO A 151 -15.25 -0.31 7.08
C PRO A 151 -16.39 0.23 6.19
N LYS A 152 -17.59 0.38 6.76
CA LYS A 152 -18.65 1.13 6.08
C LYS A 152 -18.26 2.60 6.16
N ILE A 153 -17.78 3.16 5.07
CA ILE A 153 -17.59 4.61 4.97
C ILE A 153 -18.99 5.19 4.74
N ALA A 154 -19.56 5.78 5.78
CA ALA A 154 -20.78 6.56 5.64
C ALA A 154 -20.39 7.87 4.93
N TRP A 155 -20.77 8.01 3.67
CA TRP A 155 -20.80 9.29 2.96
C TRP A 155 -21.96 10.10 3.55
N GLU A 156 -21.67 11.00 4.44
CA GLU A 156 -22.56 12.13 4.65
C GLU A 156 -22.33 13.08 3.47
N SER A 157 -23.29 13.13 2.53
CA SER A 157 -23.34 14.19 1.53
C SER A 157 -23.39 15.52 2.28
N PRO A 158 -22.54 16.49 2.02
CA PRO A 158 -22.76 17.83 2.52
C PRO A 158 -24.04 18.36 1.89
N GLU A 159 -25.01 18.71 2.72
CA GLU A 159 -26.15 19.54 2.32
C GLU A 159 -25.69 20.94 1.90
#